data_42cc91e5ec62bf4203886a0c31c4ca16
#
_entry.id   42cc91e5ec62bf4203886a0c31c4ca16
#
_cell.length_a   1.000
_cell.length_b   1.000
_cell.length_c   1.000
_cell.angle_alpha   90.00
_cell.angle_beta   90.00
_cell.angle_gamma   90.00
#
_symmetry.space_group_name_H-M   'P 1'
#
loop_
_entity.id
_entity.type
_entity.pdbx_description
1 polymer ?
#
loop_
_entity_poly.entity_id
_entity_poly.type
_entity_poly.pdbx_seq_one_letter_code
_entity_poly.pdbx_strand_id
1 'polypeptide(L)'
;MSEELQQKLRTQLWTVANTLRGNMSASDFMYFTLGFIFYKYLSEKIEMCIDAELEEDGSNFKEAWASNEEELKEELKKFCMNELGYFIEPEYLYSSVIEAINRKENILPQLERSLKKIEDSTIGHDSEEDFGGLFSDIDLASPKLGKTAEDKNNLISEVLIALDGIDFGLNEASDIDILGDAYEYMIGQFAAGAGKKAGEFYTPQEVSQILADIVTTGKTRLKNVYDPTCGSGSLLLRTARNGKADLIYGQEKNPTTFNLARMNMLLHGVKFSDFDIENGDTLEDDAFPEEQFDAVVANPPFSAAWSAAEKFNNDDRFSKAGVLAPKSKADYAFILHMIHHLNEGGTMACVAPHGVLFRGASEGKIRRFLIEKKNYIDAIIGLPANIFYGTSIPTCIIVVKKCRKDDDNILFIDASKEFEKIKTQNKLRPEHIKKIVDTYRERKEIEKYSHLATLQEVADNDYNLNIPRYVDTFEEEEPIDIHAVMKEIKDLEAKRADLDKQIDVYLKKLGLVE
;
A
#
# COMPACT_ATOMS: atom_id res chain seq x y z
N MET A 1 -4.32 -0.12 25.82
CA MET A 1 -5.65 -0.65 25.42
C MET A 1 -5.80 -0.73 23.90
N SER A 2 -5.47 0.31 23.13
CA SER A 2 -5.66 0.28 21.66
C SER A 2 -4.81 -0.76 20.91
N GLU A 3 -3.51 -0.93 21.24
CA GLU A 3 -2.63 -1.90 20.56
C GLU A 3 -3.04 -3.37 20.80
N GLU A 4 -3.49 -3.70 22.00
CA GLU A 4 -3.99 -5.05 22.30
C GLU A 4 -5.28 -5.35 21.54
N LEU A 5 -6.18 -4.37 21.42
CA LEU A 5 -7.43 -4.52 20.68
C LEU A 5 -7.16 -4.68 19.17
N GLN A 6 -6.29 -3.86 18.60
CA GLN A 6 -5.84 -4.01 17.22
C GLN A 6 -5.22 -5.38 16.95
N GLN A 7 -4.32 -5.83 17.81
CA GLN A 7 -3.67 -7.13 17.65
C GLN A 7 -4.67 -8.28 17.75
N LYS A 8 -5.65 -8.18 18.64
CA LYS A 8 -6.74 -9.15 18.78
C LYS A 8 -7.56 -9.20 17.49
N LEU A 9 -8.03 -8.04 16.99
CA LEU A 9 -8.82 -7.95 15.77
C LEU A 9 -8.07 -8.51 14.55
N ARG A 10 -6.81 -8.13 14.35
CA ARG A 10 -5.94 -8.67 13.30
C ARG A 10 -5.84 -10.20 13.36
N THR A 11 -5.68 -10.76 14.56
CA THR A 11 -5.57 -12.21 14.76
C THR A 11 -6.88 -12.91 14.46
N GLN A 12 -8.01 -12.35 14.89
CA GLN A 12 -9.34 -12.89 14.64
C GLN A 12 -9.67 -12.89 13.13
N LEU A 13 -9.49 -11.75 12.45
CA LEU A 13 -9.72 -11.63 11.00
C LEU A 13 -8.82 -12.58 10.21
N TRP A 14 -7.55 -12.71 10.59
CA TRP A 14 -6.63 -13.65 9.95
C TRP A 14 -7.04 -15.11 10.16
N THR A 15 -7.62 -15.44 11.31
CA THR A 15 -8.15 -16.78 11.59
C THR A 15 -9.34 -17.09 10.68
N VAL A 16 -10.27 -16.14 10.50
CA VAL A 16 -11.39 -16.28 9.56
C VAL A 16 -10.90 -16.46 8.12
N ALA A 17 -9.93 -15.65 7.68
CA ALA A 17 -9.35 -15.79 6.35
C ALA A 17 -8.78 -17.20 6.12
N ASN A 18 -8.20 -17.83 7.14
CA ASN A 18 -7.66 -19.19 7.02
C ASN A 18 -8.71 -20.28 6.81
N THR A 19 -9.98 -20.04 7.13
CA THR A 19 -11.09 -20.97 6.85
C THR A 19 -11.24 -21.24 5.35
N LEU A 20 -11.00 -20.23 4.51
CA LEU A 20 -11.04 -20.35 3.04
C LEU A 20 -9.76 -20.93 2.42
N ARG A 21 -8.63 -20.90 3.13
CA ARG A 21 -7.28 -21.22 2.60
C ARG A 21 -7.15 -22.62 1.99
N GLY A 22 -7.89 -23.59 2.45
CA GLY A 22 -7.79 -24.98 1.97
C GLY A 22 -8.37 -25.23 0.58
N ASN A 23 -9.20 -24.32 0.07
CA ASN A 23 -10.03 -24.54 -1.11
C ASN A 23 -9.62 -23.69 -2.33
N MET A 24 -8.88 -22.59 -2.12
CA MET A 24 -8.53 -21.66 -3.19
C MET A 24 -7.17 -20.98 -2.99
N SER A 25 -6.66 -20.29 -4.04
CA SER A 25 -5.39 -19.55 -3.95
C SER A 25 -5.48 -18.37 -2.99
N ALA A 26 -4.32 -17.91 -2.47
CA ALA A 26 -4.28 -16.76 -1.54
C ALA A 26 -4.94 -15.50 -2.13
N SER A 27 -4.77 -15.25 -3.44
CA SER A 27 -5.40 -14.13 -4.12
C SER A 27 -6.92 -14.28 -4.26
N ASP A 28 -7.42 -15.49 -4.47
CA ASP A 28 -8.85 -15.71 -4.63
C ASP A 28 -9.61 -15.52 -3.31
N PHE A 29 -9.13 -16.13 -2.22
CA PHE A 29 -9.84 -16.01 -0.93
C PHE A 29 -9.68 -14.62 -0.28
N MET A 30 -8.69 -13.85 -0.69
CA MET A 30 -8.52 -12.46 -0.26
C MET A 30 -9.77 -11.64 -0.55
N TYR A 31 -10.24 -11.66 -1.79
CA TYR A 31 -11.39 -10.84 -2.22
C TYR A 31 -12.67 -11.22 -1.51
N PHE A 32 -12.94 -12.52 -1.32
CA PHE A 32 -14.08 -12.96 -0.53
C PHE A 32 -13.99 -12.48 0.92
N THR A 33 -12.84 -12.67 1.56
CA THR A 33 -12.65 -12.27 2.96
C THR A 33 -12.80 -10.76 3.13
N LEU A 34 -12.09 -9.98 2.32
CA LEU A 34 -12.11 -8.52 2.41
C LEU A 34 -13.49 -7.95 2.06
N GLY A 35 -14.17 -8.51 1.04
CA GLY A 35 -15.50 -8.09 0.67
C GLY A 35 -16.56 -8.42 1.72
N PHE A 36 -16.47 -9.57 2.43
CA PHE A 36 -17.40 -9.90 3.51
C PHE A 36 -17.14 -9.07 4.77
N ILE A 37 -15.89 -8.74 5.09
CA ILE A 37 -15.56 -7.77 6.15
C ILE A 37 -16.20 -6.42 5.80
N PHE A 38 -16.07 -5.99 4.55
CA PHE A 38 -16.63 -4.72 4.11
C PHE A 38 -18.16 -4.72 4.11
N TYR A 39 -18.81 -5.80 3.66
CA TYR A 39 -20.26 -5.94 3.73
C TYR A 39 -20.77 -5.90 5.19
N LYS A 40 -20.10 -6.59 6.11
CA LYS A 40 -20.44 -6.52 7.54
C LYS A 40 -20.30 -5.10 8.07
N TYR A 41 -19.19 -4.42 7.73
CA TYR A 41 -18.97 -3.03 8.12
C TYR A 41 -20.09 -2.11 7.64
N LEU A 42 -20.44 -2.16 6.34
CA LEU A 42 -21.51 -1.32 5.81
C LEU A 42 -22.86 -1.59 6.51
N SER A 43 -23.16 -2.88 6.78
CA SER A 43 -24.39 -3.27 7.47
C SER A 43 -24.45 -2.76 8.91
N GLU A 44 -23.39 -2.94 9.68
CA GLU A 44 -23.32 -2.44 11.07
C GLU A 44 -23.30 -0.91 11.13
N LYS A 45 -22.63 -0.26 10.17
CA LYS A 45 -22.55 1.19 10.10
C LYS A 45 -23.91 1.84 9.85
N ILE A 46 -24.72 1.29 8.94
CA ILE A 46 -26.06 1.82 8.66
C ILE A 46 -27.02 1.57 9.83
N GLU A 47 -27.01 0.35 10.44
CA GLU A 47 -27.81 0.07 11.63
C GLU A 47 -27.48 1.06 12.74
N MET A 48 -26.21 1.25 13.06
CA MET A 48 -25.76 2.20 14.09
C MET A 48 -26.16 3.65 13.78
N CYS A 49 -26.06 4.06 12.52
CA CYS A 49 -26.38 5.44 12.10
C CYS A 49 -27.87 5.75 12.24
N ILE A 50 -28.74 4.81 11.82
CA ILE A 50 -30.19 4.97 11.91
C ILE A 50 -30.66 4.82 13.37
N ASP A 51 -30.13 3.83 14.11
CA ASP A 51 -30.52 3.63 15.51
C ASP A 51 -30.18 4.87 16.38
N ALA A 52 -29.04 5.53 16.09
CA ALA A 52 -28.70 6.78 16.76
C ALA A 52 -29.67 7.94 16.43
N GLU A 53 -30.14 8.02 15.18
CA GLU A 53 -31.15 9.01 14.77
C GLU A 53 -32.52 8.77 15.43
N LEU A 54 -32.86 7.49 15.63
CA LEU A 54 -34.14 7.07 16.23
C LEU A 54 -34.10 6.94 17.76
N GLU A 55 -32.98 7.20 18.42
CA GLU A 55 -32.82 7.01 19.86
C GLU A 55 -33.82 7.83 20.68
N GLU A 56 -34.06 9.08 20.27
CA GLU A 56 -35.03 9.97 20.94
C GLU A 56 -36.49 9.47 20.82
N ASP A 57 -36.81 8.77 19.74
CA ASP A 57 -38.14 8.18 19.48
C ASP A 57 -38.32 6.82 20.16
N GLY A 58 -37.25 6.26 20.76
CA GLY A 58 -37.26 4.97 21.44
C GLY A 58 -37.49 3.79 20.49
N SER A 59 -37.12 3.92 19.22
CA SER A 59 -37.23 2.93 18.15
C SER A 59 -35.88 2.52 17.61
N ASN A 60 -35.82 1.50 16.78
CA ASN A 60 -34.62 1.08 16.05
C ASN A 60 -34.94 0.88 14.56
N PHE A 61 -33.91 0.70 13.74
CA PHE A 61 -34.04 0.61 12.29
C PHE A 61 -35.02 -0.47 11.85
N LYS A 62 -34.95 -1.68 12.42
CA LYS A 62 -35.83 -2.80 12.05
C LYS A 62 -37.29 -2.53 12.40
N GLU A 63 -37.55 -1.94 13.57
CA GLU A 63 -38.90 -1.59 14.02
C GLU A 63 -39.49 -0.45 13.19
N ALA A 64 -38.72 0.63 12.95
CA ALA A 64 -39.13 1.74 12.10
C ALA A 64 -39.44 1.29 10.67
N TRP A 65 -38.63 0.41 10.10
CA TRP A 65 -38.82 -0.13 8.77
C TRP A 65 -40.04 -1.07 8.66
N ALA A 66 -40.32 -1.83 9.71
CA ALA A 66 -41.48 -2.70 9.78
C ALA A 66 -42.80 -1.93 9.96
N SER A 67 -42.77 -0.64 10.31
CA SER A 67 -43.95 0.22 10.36
C SER A 67 -44.54 0.40 8.95
N ASN A 68 -45.82 0.76 8.88
CA ASN A 68 -46.48 1.06 7.60
C ASN A 68 -46.32 2.54 7.19
N GLU A 69 -45.36 3.26 7.76
CA GLU A 69 -45.11 4.68 7.52
C GLU A 69 -44.11 4.87 6.38
N GLU A 70 -44.64 4.91 5.16
CA GLU A 70 -43.78 5.05 3.95
C GLU A 70 -42.99 6.37 3.93
N GLU A 71 -43.53 7.44 4.52
CA GLU A 71 -42.87 8.73 4.64
C GLU A 71 -41.60 8.61 5.50
N LEU A 72 -41.66 7.92 6.65
CA LEU A 72 -40.51 7.67 7.52
C LEU A 72 -39.44 6.83 6.79
N LYS A 73 -39.84 5.82 6.02
CA LYS A 73 -38.87 5.01 5.24
C LYS A 73 -38.11 5.83 4.22
N GLU A 74 -38.79 6.72 3.50
CA GLU A 74 -38.17 7.60 2.53
C GLU A 74 -37.25 8.64 3.20
N GLU A 75 -37.63 9.16 4.39
CA GLU A 75 -36.77 10.04 5.18
C GLU A 75 -35.50 9.34 5.64
N LEU A 76 -35.58 8.14 6.22
CA LEU A 76 -34.44 7.34 6.63
C LEU A 76 -33.51 7.01 5.47
N LYS A 77 -34.09 6.61 4.33
CA LYS A 77 -33.31 6.36 3.12
C LYS A 77 -32.56 7.60 2.66
N LYS A 78 -33.24 8.75 2.58
CA LYS A 78 -32.62 10.01 2.19
C LYS A 78 -31.51 10.46 3.16
N PHE A 79 -31.75 10.27 4.47
CA PHE A 79 -30.75 10.52 5.50
C PHE A 79 -29.48 9.70 5.28
N CYS A 80 -29.61 8.37 5.08
CA CYS A 80 -28.48 7.49 4.83
C CYS A 80 -27.74 7.84 3.54
N MET A 81 -28.46 8.15 2.46
CA MET A 81 -27.83 8.55 1.20
C MET A 81 -26.98 9.81 1.36
N ASN A 82 -27.43 10.78 2.14
CA ASN A 82 -26.69 12.02 2.39
C ASN A 82 -25.47 11.80 3.30
N GLU A 83 -25.62 10.99 4.38
CA GLU A 83 -24.56 10.82 5.39
C GLU A 83 -23.54 9.73 5.01
N LEU A 84 -24.02 8.63 4.43
CA LEU A 84 -23.21 7.44 4.15
C LEU A 84 -22.96 7.21 2.67
N GLY A 85 -23.79 7.75 1.79
CA GLY A 85 -23.75 7.55 0.34
C GLY A 85 -24.37 6.25 -0.15
N TYR A 86 -24.96 5.44 0.73
CA TYR A 86 -25.62 4.17 0.37
C TYR A 86 -26.77 3.85 1.31
N PHE A 87 -27.62 2.89 0.91
CA PHE A 87 -28.70 2.38 1.73
C PHE A 87 -28.82 0.85 1.62
N ILE A 88 -29.13 0.20 2.75
CA ILE A 88 -29.40 -1.24 2.82
C ILE A 88 -30.73 -1.43 3.57
N GLU A 89 -31.72 -2.06 2.93
CA GLU A 89 -32.96 -2.44 3.58
C GLU A 89 -32.71 -3.52 4.66
N PRO A 90 -33.46 -3.55 5.79
CA PRO A 90 -33.18 -4.48 6.89
C PRO A 90 -33.11 -5.96 6.49
N GLU A 91 -33.86 -6.39 5.49
CA GLU A 91 -33.83 -7.79 5.01
C GLU A 91 -32.51 -8.19 4.33
N TYR A 92 -31.70 -7.19 3.91
CA TYR A 92 -30.39 -7.36 3.23
C TYR A 92 -29.21 -7.05 4.14
N LEU A 93 -29.44 -6.72 5.42
CA LEU A 93 -28.39 -6.51 6.40
C LEU A 93 -27.64 -7.80 6.72
N TYR A 94 -26.41 -7.65 7.15
CA TYR A 94 -25.58 -8.77 7.58
C TYR A 94 -26.25 -9.59 8.69
N SER A 95 -26.84 -8.93 9.67
CA SER A 95 -27.61 -9.54 10.77
C SER A 95 -28.76 -10.43 10.26
N SER A 96 -29.47 -10.01 9.21
CA SER A 96 -30.54 -10.79 8.60
C SER A 96 -30.07 -12.02 7.83
N VAL A 97 -28.87 -11.93 7.21
CA VAL A 97 -28.22 -13.10 6.59
C VAL A 97 -27.80 -14.10 7.67
N ILE A 98 -27.24 -13.65 8.80
CA ILE A 98 -26.91 -14.52 9.94
C ILE A 98 -28.14 -15.21 10.51
N GLU A 99 -29.28 -14.53 10.63
CA GLU A 99 -30.54 -15.13 11.04
C GLU A 99 -30.99 -16.25 10.08
N ALA A 100 -30.85 -16.06 8.76
CA ALA A 100 -31.14 -17.08 7.75
C ALA A 100 -30.21 -18.30 7.87
N ILE A 101 -28.92 -18.09 8.14
CA ILE A 101 -27.95 -19.18 8.40
C ILE A 101 -28.42 -19.99 9.63
N ASN A 102 -28.81 -19.32 10.72
CA ASN A 102 -29.27 -19.97 11.94
C ASN A 102 -30.55 -20.79 11.71
N ARG A 103 -31.40 -20.39 10.74
CA ARG A 103 -32.59 -21.16 10.28
C ARG A 103 -32.21 -22.27 9.28
N LYS A 104 -30.91 -22.44 8.95
CA LYS A 104 -30.37 -23.41 7.96
C LYS A 104 -30.94 -23.22 6.55
N GLU A 105 -31.17 -21.99 6.15
CA GLU A 105 -31.63 -21.63 4.81
C GLU A 105 -30.44 -21.56 3.83
N ASN A 106 -30.74 -21.65 2.53
CA ASN A 106 -29.75 -21.36 1.49
C ASN A 106 -29.61 -19.84 1.36
N ILE A 107 -28.46 -19.31 1.86
CA ILE A 107 -28.21 -17.86 1.93
C ILE A 107 -27.62 -17.27 0.66
N LEU A 108 -27.09 -18.07 -0.27
CA LEU A 108 -26.40 -17.56 -1.44
C LEU A 108 -27.24 -16.56 -2.26
N PRO A 109 -28.53 -16.84 -2.58
CA PRO A 109 -29.36 -15.88 -3.31
C PRO A 109 -29.67 -14.60 -2.53
N GLN A 110 -29.81 -14.68 -1.20
CA GLN A 110 -30.01 -13.51 -0.34
C GLN A 110 -28.74 -12.66 -0.30
N LEU A 111 -27.58 -13.27 -0.07
CA LEU A 111 -26.28 -12.60 -0.02
C LEU A 111 -25.97 -11.89 -1.34
N GLU A 112 -26.18 -12.56 -2.48
CA GLU A 112 -25.99 -11.95 -3.81
C GLU A 112 -26.86 -10.71 -3.98
N ARG A 113 -28.15 -10.79 -3.57
CA ARG A 113 -29.06 -9.63 -3.59
C ARG A 113 -28.60 -8.53 -2.63
N SER A 114 -28.15 -8.89 -1.43
CA SER A 114 -27.65 -7.92 -0.44
C SER A 114 -26.51 -7.08 -1.01
N LEU A 115 -25.48 -7.72 -1.58
CA LEU A 115 -24.34 -7.03 -2.19
C LEU A 115 -24.80 -6.13 -3.35
N LYS A 116 -25.68 -6.65 -4.21
CA LYS A 116 -26.20 -5.87 -5.35
C LYS A 116 -27.07 -4.69 -4.91
N LYS A 117 -27.88 -4.84 -3.86
CA LYS A 117 -28.75 -3.77 -3.36
C LYS A 117 -27.98 -2.58 -2.80
N ILE A 118 -26.80 -2.82 -2.24
CA ILE A 118 -25.88 -1.73 -1.84
C ILE A 118 -25.50 -0.90 -3.06
N GLU A 119 -25.02 -1.54 -4.12
CA GLU A 119 -24.65 -0.87 -5.37
C GLU A 119 -25.86 -0.19 -6.03
N ASP A 120 -26.99 -0.90 -6.17
CA ASP A 120 -28.21 -0.37 -6.79
C ASP A 120 -28.79 0.85 -6.03
N SER A 121 -28.55 0.97 -4.72
CA SER A 121 -29.04 2.09 -3.91
C SER A 121 -28.43 3.43 -4.27
N THR A 122 -27.26 3.42 -4.89
CA THR A 122 -26.49 4.62 -5.23
C THR A 122 -26.74 5.14 -6.65
N ILE A 123 -27.51 4.39 -7.46
CA ILE A 123 -27.80 4.76 -8.86
C ILE A 123 -28.47 6.13 -8.92
N GLY A 124 -27.83 7.06 -9.65
CA GLY A 124 -28.28 8.46 -9.80
C GLY A 124 -27.95 9.36 -8.61
N HIS A 125 -27.14 8.88 -7.64
CA HIS A 125 -26.61 9.67 -6.53
C HIS A 125 -25.11 9.99 -6.78
N ASP A 126 -24.59 11.02 -6.11
CA ASP A 126 -23.19 11.44 -6.26
C ASP A 126 -22.18 10.35 -5.85
N SER A 127 -22.60 9.36 -5.06
CA SER A 127 -21.79 8.21 -4.62
C SER A 127 -21.83 7.01 -5.58
N GLU A 128 -22.52 7.10 -6.73
CA GLU A 128 -22.66 5.97 -7.65
C GLU A 128 -21.30 5.43 -8.13
N GLU A 129 -20.36 6.31 -8.44
CA GLU A 129 -19.02 5.94 -8.90
C GLU A 129 -18.20 5.25 -7.79
N ASP A 130 -18.44 5.58 -6.51
CA ASP A 130 -17.72 5.00 -5.38
C ASP A 130 -18.22 3.61 -4.97
N PHE A 131 -19.48 3.32 -5.21
CA PHE A 131 -20.12 2.04 -4.84
C PHE A 131 -20.39 1.12 -6.02
N GLY A 132 -20.49 1.62 -7.24
CA GLY A 132 -20.79 0.83 -8.43
C GLY A 132 -19.74 -0.25 -8.69
N GLY A 133 -20.18 -1.52 -8.82
CA GLY A 133 -19.30 -2.66 -9.11
C GLY A 133 -18.35 -3.04 -7.97
N LEU A 134 -18.55 -2.54 -6.76
CA LEU A 134 -17.64 -2.72 -5.64
C LEU A 134 -17.46 -4.19 -5.25
N PHE A 135 -18.54 -4.98 -5.38
CA PHE A 135 -18.56 -6.41 -5.06
C PHE A 135 -18.39 -7.32 -6.29
N SER A 136 -18.02 -6.80 -7.45
CA SER A 136 -17.93 -7.56 -8.70
C SER A 136 -16.93 -8.72 -8.65
N ASP A 137 -15.94 -8.67 -7.74
CA ASP A 137 -14.95 -9.72 -7.54
C ASP A 137 -15.46 -10.89 -6.65
N ILE A 138 -16.66 -10.78 -6.07
CA ILE A 138 -17.29 -11.80 -5.23
C ILE A 138 -18.20 -12.69 -6.07
N ASP A 139 -17.62 -13.70 -6.73
CA ASP A 139 -18.38 -14.71 -7.49
C ASP A 139 -18.86 -15.86 -6.59
N LEU A 140 -20.08 -15.75 -6.05
CA LEU A 140 -20.71 -16.78 -5.21
C LEU A 140 -21.03 -18.07 -6.00
N ALA A 141 -21.03 -18.02 -7.34
CA ALA A 141 -21.20 -19.19 -8.20
C ALA A 141 -19.89 -19.94 -8.45
N SER A 142 -18.75 -19.39 -8.05
CA SER A 142 -17.42 -19.95 -8.31
C SER A 142 -17.27 -21.41 -7.90
N PRO A 143 -16.75 -22.30 -8.76
CA PRO A 143 -16.46 -23.68 -8.41
C PRO A 143 -15.36 -23.84 -7.35
N LYS A 144 -14.61 -22.76 -7.07
CA LYS A 144 -13.59 -22.72 -6.02
C LYS A 144 -14.18 -22.77 -4.62
N LEU A 145 -15.43 -22.32 -4.45
CA LEU A 145 -16.17 -22.36 -3.17
C LEU A 145 -16.72 -23.76 -2.83
N GLY A 146 -16.88 -24.62 -3.81
CA GLY A 146 -17.40 -25.97 -3.64
C GLY A 146 -17.96 -26.55 -4.93
N LYS A 147 -18.17 -27.87 -4.96
CA LYS A 147 -18.68 -28.58 -6.14
C LYS A 147 -20.20 -28.47 -6.28
N THR A 148 -20.91 -28.40 -5.18
CA THR A 148 -22.37 -28.29 -5.13
C THR A 148 -22.81 -26.96 -4.55
N ALA A 149 -24.07 -26.58 -4.77
CA ALA A 149 -24.64 -25.40 -4.15
C ALA A 149 -24.65 -25.48 -2.60
N GLU A 150 -24.82 -26.70 -2.08
CA GLU A 150 -24.78 -26.97 -0.64
C GLU A 150 -23.37 -26.77 -0.07
N ASP A 151 -22.33 -27.29 -0.74
CA ASP A 151 -20.92 -27.08 -0.33
C ASP A 151 -20.57 -25.59 -0.26
N LYS A 152 -20.97 -24.82 -1.29
CA LYS A 152 -20.75 -23.37 -1.34
C LYS A 152 -21.48 -22.64 -0.22
N ASN A 153 -22.77 -22.98 -0.02
CA ASN A 153 -23.57 -22.39 1.04
C ASN A 153 -22.97 -22.65 2.42
N ASN A 154 -22.54 -23.88 2.68
CA ASN A 154 -21.94 -24.25 3.95
C ASN A 154 -20.62 -23.49 4.20
N LEU A 155 -19.73 -23.42 3.20
CA LEU A 155 -18.46 -22.71 3.33
C LEU A 155 -18.67 -21.21 3.58
N ILE A 156 -19.54 -20.56 2.82
CA ILE A 156 -19.83 -19.13 2.99
C ILE A 156 -20.50 -18.87 4.34
N SER A 157 -21.45 -19.73 4.75
CA SER A 157 -22.10 -19.64 6.07
C SER A 157 -21.09 -19.74 7.21
N GLU A 158 -20.12 -20.66 7.13
CA GLU A 158 -19.04 -20.81 8.11
C GLU A 158 -18.19 -19.53 8.23
N VAL A 159 -17.83 -18.92 7.11
CA VAL A 159 -17.07 -17.67 7.08
C VAL A 159 -17.87 -16.52 7.68
N LEU A 160 -19.13 -16.35 7.30
CA LEU A 160 -19.98 -15.28 7.84
C LEU A 160 -20.23 -15.45 9.34
N ILE A 161 -20.50 -16.65 9.82
CA ILE A 161 -20.64 -16.92 11.28
C ILE A 161 -19.34 -16.59 12.02
N ALA A 162 -18.20 -16.95 11.46
CA ALA A 162 -16.91 -16.66 12.08
C ALA A 162 -16.62 -15.14 12.13
N LEU A 163 -17.04 -14.38 11.12
CA LEU A 163 -16.98 -12.92 11.12
C LEU A 163 -17.98 -12.29 12.09
N ASP A 164 -19.18 -12.87 12.25
CA ASP A 164 -20.23 -12.37 13.16
C ASP A 164 -19.73 -12.30 14.61
N GLY A 165 -18.90 -13.26 15.02
CA GLY A 165 -18.29 -13.28 16.35
C GLY A 165 -17.21 -12.21 16.60
N ILE A 166 -16.91 -11.35 15.61
CA ILE A 166 -15.89 -10.30 15.71
C ILE A 166 -16.55 -8.93 15.86
N ASP A 167 -16.32 -8.29 17.01
CA ASP A 167 -16.70 -6.90 17.23
C ASP A 167 -15.71 -5.96 16.50
N PHE A 168 -16.24 -5.11 15.62
CA PHE A 168 -15.46 -4.13 14.86
C PHE A 168 -15.18 -2.84 15.64
N GLY A 169 -15.79 -2.68 16.83
CA GLY A 169 -15.56 -1.51 17.70
C GLY A 169 -16.15 -0.22 17.16
N LEU A 170 -17.14 -0.26 16.29
CA LEU A 170 -17.73 0.92 15.65
C LEU A 170 -18.44 1.88 16.63
N ASN A 171 -18.80 1.39 17.83
CA ASN A 171 -19.48 2.17 18.87
C ASN A 171 -18.51 2.98 19.76
N GLU A 172 -17.21 2.73 19.67
CA GLU A 172 -16.22 3.47 20.45
C GLU A 172 -15.74 4.68 19.64
N ALA A 173 -16.00 5.88 20.15
CA ALA A 173 -15.45 7.13 19.62
C ALA A 173 -13.92 7.16 19.90
N SER A 174 -13.15 6.26 19.34
CA SER A 174 -11.70 6.28 19.40
C SER A 174 -11.14 7.00 18.19
N ASP A 175 -10.19 7.91 18.42
CA ASP A 175 -9.43 8.60 17.36
C ASP A 175 -8.59 7.64 16.49
N ILE A 176 -8.68 6.35 16.75
CA ILE A 176 -7.91 5.30 16.07
C ILE A 176 -8.89 4.47 15.24
N ASP A 177 -8.68 4.47 13.96
CA ASP A 177 -9.35 3.61 13.01
C ASP A 177 -8.83 2.16 13.12
N ILE A 178 -9.39 1.44 14.09
CA ILE A 178 -8.95 0.09 14.44
C ILE A 178 -9.29 -0.92 13.32
N LEU A 179 -10.48 -0.78 12.72
CA LEU A 179 -10.92 -1.68 11.66
C LEU A 179 -10.15 -1.43 10.36
N GLY A 180 -9.99 -0.17 9.95
CA GLY A 180 -9.23 0.19 8.77
C GLY A 180 -7.77 -0.28 8.86
N ASP A 181 -7.11 -0.07 9.99
CA ASP A 181 -5.75 -0.58 10.25
C ASP A 181 -5.67 -2.11 10.22
N ALA A 182 -6.71 -2.81 10.71
CA ALA A 182 -6.79 -4.27 10.63
C ALA A 182 -7.01 -4.76 9.20
N TYR A 183 -7.82 -4.03 8.41
CA TYR A 183 -8.05 -4.29 7.00
C TYR A 183 -6.77 -4.10 6.18
N GLU A 184 -6.03 -3.01 6.37
CA GLU A 184 -4.70 -2.81 5.77
C GLU A 184 -3.71 -3.92 6.14
N TYR A 185 -3.71 -4.36 7.41
CA TYR A 185 -2.91 -5.50 7.83
C TYR A 185 -3.26 -6.76 7.04
N MET A 186 -4.55 -7.03 6.82
CA MET A 186 -5.02 -8.17 6.03
C MET A 186 -4.53 -8.08 4.58
N ILE A 187 -4.65 -6.91 3.94
CA ILE A 187 -4.11 -6.66 2.59
C ILE A 187 -2.62 -6.98 2.56
N GLY A 188 -1.84 -6.50 3.53
CA GLY A 188 -0.40 -6.76 3.64
C GLY A 188 -0.07 -8.25 3.80
N GLN A 189 -0.84 -9.01 4.61
CA GLN A 189 -0.65 -10.45 4.79
C GLN A 189 -0.95 -11.23 3.50
N PHE A 190 -2.01 -10.86 2.79
CA PHE A 190 -2.32 -11.45 1.49
C PHE A 190 -1.25 -11.13 0.45
N ALA A 191 -0.77 -9.89 0.42
CA ALA A 191 0.33 -9.48 -0.43
C ALA A 191 1.60 -10.30 -0.14
N ALA A 192 1.97 -10.50 1.10
CA ALA A 192 3.10 -11.36 1.48
C ALA A 192 2.95 -12.81 0.98
N GLY A 193 1.73 -13.34 0.95
CA GLY A 193 1.41 -14.68 0.45
C GLY A 193 1.33 -14.82 -1.07
N ALA A 194 1.11 -13.74 -1.81
CA ALA A 194 0.89 -13.73 -3.26
C ALA A 194 2.20 -13.71 -4.10
N GLY A 195 3.38 -13.62 -3.48
CA GLY A 195 4.68 -13.70 -4.14
C GLY A 195 4.97 -12.51 -5.06
N LYS A 196 5.45 -12.76 -6.30
CA LYS A 196 5.87 -11.68 -7.23
C LYS A 196 4.78 -10.67 -7.61
N LYS A 197 3.51 -11.09 -7.61
CA LYS A 197 2.38 -10.18 -7.91
C LYS A 197 2.06 -9.21 -6.77
N ALA A 198 2.53 -9.50 -5.56
CA ALA A 198 2.23 -8.71 -4.38
C ALA A 198 2.85 -7.31 -4.38
N GLY A 199 4.06 -7.17 -4.90
CA GLY A 199 4.77 -5.89 -4.99
C GLY A 199 4.15 -4.91 -6.00
N GLU A 200 3.18 -5.37 -6.81
CA GLU A 200 2.50 -4.55 -7.81
C GLU A 200 1.29 -3.79 -7.23
N PHE A 201 0.77 -4.17 -6.05
CA PHE A 201 -0.44 -3.54 -5.49
C PHE A 201 -0.33 -3.12 -4.02
N TYR A 202 0.80 -3.38 -3.35
CA TYR A 202 0.97 -3.04 -1.95
C TYR A 202 2.35 -2.48 -1.63
N THR A 203 2.39 -1.29 -1.06
CA THR A 203 3.62 -0.65 -0.57
C THR A 203 3.80 -0.99 0.92
N PRO A 204 4.99 -1.47 1.36
CA PRO A 204 5.26 -1.71 2.77
C PRO A 204 4.95 -0.46 3.62
N GLN A 205 4.28 -0.66 4.76
CA GLN A 205 3.82 0.45 5.61
C GLN A 205 4.95 1.39 6.04
N GLU A 206 6.13 0.86 6.27
CA GLU A 206 7.32 1.61 6.66
C GLU A 206 7.80 2.54 5.54
N VAL A 207 7.73 2.09 4.29
CA VAL A 207 8.06 2.90 3.12
C VAL A 207 6.99 3.96 2.89
N SER A 208 5.70 3.60 3.01
CA SER A 208 4.58 4.54 2.94
C SER A 208 4.72 5.65 3.99
N GLN A 209 5.17 5.32 5.21
CA GLN A 209 5.43 6.31 6.25
C GLN A 209 6.52 7.30 5.85
N ILE A 210 7.64 6.81 5.28
CA ILE A 210 8.74 7.70 4.82
C ILE A 210 8.24 8.65 3.73
N LEU A 211 7.51 8.14 2.72
CA LEU A 211 7.00 9.00 1.65
C LEU A 211 6.04 10.06 2.20
N ALA A 212 5.08 9.65 3.04
CA ALA A 212 4.12 10.53 3.66
C ALA A 212 4.80 11.63 4.51
N ASP A 213 5.77 11.26 5.34
CA ASP A 213 6.53 12.20 6.19
C ASP A 213 7.35 13.19 5.36
N ILE A 214 7.89 12.75 4.22
CA ILE A 214 8.66 13.61 3.30
C ILE A 214 7.74 14.65 2.65
N VAL A 215 6.63 14.22 2.01
CA VAL A 215 5.79 15.13 1.25
C VAL A 215 5.00 16.11 2.12
N THR A 216 4.79 15.78 3.40
CA THR A 216 4.13 16.64 4.38
C THR A 216 5.11 17.54 5.16
N THR A 217 6.40 17.41 4.93
CA THR A 217 7.43 18.21 5.64
C THR A 217 7.21 19.69 5.43
N GLY A 218 7.09 20.43 6.54
CA GLY A 218 6.87 21.89 6.54
C GLY A 218 5.45 22.32 6.20
N LYS A 219 4.51 21.39 6.06
CA LYS A 219 3.10 21.68 5.77
C LYS A 219 2.23 21.32 6.98
N THR A 220 1.26 22.16 7.29
CA THR A 220 0.29 21.95 8.40
C THR A 220 -0.98 21.27 7.93
N ARG A 221 -1.35 21.46 6.66
CA ARG A 221 -2.51 20.89 5.99
C ARG A 221 -2.26 20.86 4.48
N LEU A 222 -2.74 19.83 3.81
CA LEU A 222 -2.75 19.71 2.36
C LEU A 222 -4.19 19.92 1.85
N LYS A 223 -4.35 20.60 0.73
CA LYS A 223 -5.63 20.67 0.06
C LYS A 223 -5.98 19.31 -0.56
N ASN A 224 -5.02 18.72 -1.25
CA ASN A 224 -5.22 17.47 -1.97
C ASN A 224 -3.93 16.63 -2.07
N VAL A 225 -4.12 15.32 -2.21
CA VAL A 225 -3.04 14.33 -2.43
C VAL A 225 -3.39 13.46 -3.62
N TYR A 226 -2.37 12.96 -4.33
CA TYR A 226 -2.54 12.14 -5.53
C TYR A 226 -1.55 10.98 -5.60
N ASP A 227 -2.05 9.81 -6.03
CA ASP A 227 -1.23 8.65 -6.42
C ASP A 227 -1.71 8.10 -7.77
N PRO A 228 -0.92 8.23 -8.86
CA PRO A 228 -1.27 7.74 -10.20
C PRO A 228 -1.28 6.21 -10.34
N THR A 229 -0.86 5.47 -9.31
CA THR A 229 -0.77 4.00 -9.28
C THR A 229 -1.13 3.51 -7.89
N CYS A 230 -2.31 3.95 -7.39
CA CYS A 230 -2.63 3.94 -5.97
C CYS A 230 -2.73 2.53 -5.36
N GLY A 231 -2.82 1.47 -6.17
CA GLY A 231 -2.93 0.11 -5.68
C GLY A 231 -4.14 -0.04 -4.74
N SER A 232 -3.90 -0.53 -3.53
CA SER A 232 -4.94 -0.65 -2.49
C SER A 232 -5.29 0.66 -1.77
N GLY A 233 -4.71 1.80 -2.17
CA GLY A 233 -4.92 3.10 -1.54
C GLY A 233 -4.17 3.34 -0.22
N SER A 234 -3.43 2.36 0.31
CA SER A 234 -2.76 2.45 1.62
C SER A 234 -1.75 3.60 1.71
N LEU A 235 -0.98 3.86 0.65
CA LEU A 235 -0.02 4.98 0.60
C LEU A 235 -0.76 6.33 0.59
N LEU A 236 -1.85 6.44 -0.17
CA LEU A 236 -2.72 7.62 -0.22
C LEU A 236 -3.32 7.94 1.15
N LEU A 237 -3.96 6.96 1.79
CA LEU A 237 -4.56 7.10 3.12
C LEU A 237 -3.55 7.60 4.15
N ARG A 238 -2.36 6.99 4.17
CA ARG A 238 -1.29 7.42 5.08
C ARG A 238 -0.84 8.85 4.81
N THR A 239 -0.68 9.22 3.55
CA THR A 239 -0.28 10.57 3.15
C THR A 239 -1.36 11.60 3.50
N ALA A 240 -2.63 11.27 3.24
CA ALA A 240 -3.76 12.11 3.57
C ALA A 240 -3.88 12.35 5.09
N ARG A 241 -3.74 11.30 5.89
CA ARG A 241 -3.75 11.42 7.37
C ARG A 241 -2.61 12.28 7.89
N ASN A 242 -1.37 12.02 7.45
CA ASN A 242 -0.21 12.82 7.86
C ASN A 242 -0.35 14.29 7.48
N GLY A 243 -0.85 14.56 6.29
CA GLY A 243 -1.02 15.90 5.73
C GLY A 243 -2.33 16.58 6.10
N LYS A 244 -3.25 15.86 6.77
CA LYS A 244 -4.63 16.33 7.01
C LYS A 244 -5.25 16.85 5.71
N ALA A 245 -5.15 16.03 4.65
CA ALA A 245 -5.64 16.42 3.35
C ALA A 245 -7.17 16.50 3.31
N ASP A 246 -7.69 17.45 2.54
CA ASP A 246 -9.12 17.63 2.36
C ASP A 246 -9.66 16.67 1.30
N LEU A 247 -8.89 16.43 0.23
CA LEU A 247 -9.29 15.61 -0.91
C LEU A 247 -8.20 14.59 -1.27
N ILE A 248 -8.63 13.41 -1.68
CA ILE A 248 -7.77 12.27 -2.02
C ILE A 248 -8.05 11.82 -3.45
N TYR A 249 -7.03 11.81 -4.31
CA TYR A 249 -7.15 11.38 -5.69
C TYR A 249 -6.25 10.20 -5.99
N GLY A 250 -6.74 9.25 -6.75
CA GLY A 250 -5.98 8.09 -7.14
C GLY A 250 -6.37 7.52 -8.48
N GLN A 251 -5.44 6.84 -9.14
CA GLN A 251 -5.76 6.07 -10.33
C GLN A 251 -5.14 4.68 -10.25
N GLU A 252 -5.92 3.64 -10.58
CA GLU A 252 -5.47 2.25 -10.54
C GLU A 252 -5.94 1.50 -11.79
N LYS A 253 -4.98 0.85 -12.46
CA LYS A 253 -5.24 0.15 -13.72
C LYS A 253 -6.00 -1.16 -13.53
N ASN A 254 -5.75 -1.88 -12.44
CA ASN A 254 -6.36 -3.17 -12.18
C ASN A 254 -7.74 -2.97 -11.53
N PRO A 255 -8.86 -3.40 -12.16
CA PRO A 255 -10.20 -3.13 -11.64
C PRO A 255 -10.45 -3.75 -10.26
N THR A 256 -9.88 -4.93 -9.98
CA THR A 256 -10.03 -5.58 -8.67
C THR A 256 -9.28 -4.80 -7.57
N THR A 257 -8.08 -4.30 -7.87
CA THR A 257 -7.30 -3.48 -6.93
C THR A 257 -7.92 -2.10 -6.76
N PHE A 258 -8.53 -1.55 -7.81
CA PHE A 258 -9.34 -0.33 -7.76
C PHE A 258 -10.53 -0.47 -6.80
N ASN A 259 -11.29 -1.58 -6.87
CA ASN A 259 -12.36 -1.87 -5.92
C ASN A 259 -11.83 -1.93 -4.48
N LEU A 260 -10.68 -2.58 -4.29
CA LEU A 260 -10.02 -2.67 -2.99
C LEU A 260 -9.63 -1.29 -2.43
N ALA A 261 -9.15 -0.37 -3.29
CA ALA A 261 -8.82 0.99 -2.87
C ALA A 261 -10.05 1.76 -2.38
N ARG A 262 -11.17 1.71 -3.12
CA ARG A 262 -12.42 2.35 -2.71
C ARG A 262 -12.95 1.79 -1.39
N MET A 263 -12.98 0.46 -1.24
CA MET A 263 -13.34 -0.19 0.04
C MET A 263 -12.44 0.28 1.18
N ASN A 264 -11.14 0.43 0.93
CA ASN A 264 -10.17 0.86 1.93
C ASN A 264 -10.42 2.32 2.36
N MET A 265 -10.73 3.24 1.42
CA MET A 265 -11.13 4.62 1.75
C MET A 265 -12.35 4.65 2.67
N LEU A 266 -13.42 3.96 2.29
CA LEU A 266 -14.67 3.92 3.05
C LEU A 266 -14.50 3.29 4.44
N LEU A 267 -13.73 2.20 4.56
CA LEU A 267 -13.42 1.56 5.85
C LEU A 267 -12.63 2.46 6.80
N HIS A 268 -11.81 3.33 6.25
CA HIS A 268 -11.09 4.35 7.01
C HIS A 268 -11.91 5.61 7.30
N GLY A 269 -13.21 5.57 7.02
CA GLY A 269 -14.14 6.66 7.30
C GLY A 269 -13.94 7.89 6.41
N VAL A 270 -13.24 7.77 5.29
CA VAL A 270 -13.19 8.83 4.28
C VAL A 270 -14.57 8.91 3.64
N LYS A 271 -15.16 10.11 3.64
CA LYS A 271 -16.47 10.31 3.00
C LYS A 271 -16.34 10.12 1.49
N PHE A 272 -17.39 9.61 0.86
CA PHE A 272 -17.46 9.46 -0.60
C PHE A 272 -17.20 10.77 -1.36
N SER A 273 -17.54 11.92 -0.79
CA SER A 273 -17.27 13.26 -1.35
C SER A 273 -15.80 13.71 -1.27
N ASP A 274 -14.97 13.04 -0.46
CA ASP A 274 -13.63 13.50 -0.10
C ASP A 274 -12.52 12.68 -0.78
N PHE A 275 -12.90 11.67 -1.58
CA PHE A 275 -11.97 10.94 -2.43
C PHE A 275 -12.52 10.74 -3.85
N ASP A 276 -11.61 10.57 -4.79
CA ASP A 276 -11.90 10.28 -6.19
C ASP A 276 -10.83 9.29 -6.68
N ILE A 277 -11.24 8.04 -6.82
CA ILE A 277 -10.36 6.95 -7.29
C ILE A 277 -10.89 6.45 -8.63
N GLU A 278 -10.04 6.52 -9.65
CA GLU A 278 -10.41 6.19 -11.03
C GLU A 278 -9.77 4.89 -11.52
N ASN A 279 -10.52 4.13 -12.33
CA ASN A 279 -10.02 2.91 -12.94
C ASN A 279 -9.48 3.16 -14.35
N GLY A 280 -8.17 3.08 -14.54
CA GLY A 280 -7.57 3.30 -15.85
C GLY A 280 -6.05 3.24 -15.86
N ASP A 281 -5.48 3.17 -17.07
CA ASP A 281 -4.03 3.27 -17.26
C ASP A 281 -3.60 4.73 -17.30
N THR A 282 -3.10 5.23 -16.20
CA THR A 282 -2.63 6.61 -16.00
C THR A 282 -1.76 7.17 -17.13
N LEU A 283 -0.90 6.35 -17.73
CA LEU A 283 -0.04 6.83 -18.81
C LEU A 283 -0.79 6.97 -20.13
N GLU A 284 -1.79 6.13 -20.37
CA GLU A 284 -2.58 6.11 -21.61
C GLU A 284 -3.81 7.02 -21.55
N ASP A 285 -4.45 7.08 -20.38
CA ASP A 285 -5.71 7.76 -20.10
C ASP A 285 -5.65 8.42 -18.71
N ASP A 286 -5.31 9.70 -18.72
CA ASP A 286 -5.17 10.51 -17.52
C ASP A 286 -6.55 10.93 -17.01
N ALA A 287 -6.95 10.42 -15.86
CA ALA A 287 -8.26 10.71 -15.30
C ALA A 287 -8.41 12.15 -14.78
N PHE A 288 -7.31 12.82 -14.44
CA PHE A 288 -7.31 14.12 -13.77
C PHE A 288 -6.53 15.21 -14.52
N PRO A 289 -6.71 15.39 -15.86
CA PRO A 289 -5.80 16.17 -16.70
C PRO A 289 -5.69 17.65 -16.30
N GLU A 290 -6.68 18.21 -15.63
CA GLU A 290 -6.73 19.62 -15.22
C GLU A 290 -6.30 19.83 -13.75
N GLU A 291 -6.10 18.74 -12.98
CA GLU A 291 -5.83 18.82 -11.55
C GLU A 291 -4.35 18.97 -11.24
N GLN A 292 -4.08 19.74 -10.17
CA GLN A 292 -2.76 19.96 -9.60
C GLN A 292 -2.80 19.67 -8.09
N PHE A 293 -1.77 19.02 -7.57
CA PHE A 293 -1.78 18.47 -6.21
C PHE A 293 -0.67 19.03 -5.32
N ASP A 294 -1.00 19.18 -4.05
CA ASP A 294 -0.05 19.63 -3.01
C ASP A 294 0.98 18.56 -2.66
N ALA A 295 0.56 17.30 -2.71
CA ALA A 295 1.43 16.16 -2.54
C ALA A 295 1.12 15.10 -3.60
N VAL A 296 2.17 14.57 -4.22
CA VAL A 296 2.07 13.46 -5.18
C VAL A 296 2.99 12.34 -4.69
N VAL A 297 2.42 11.17 -4.44
CA VAL A 297 3.16 10.00 -3.98
C VAL A 297 2.91 8.82 -4.90
N ALA A 298 3.88 7.94 -5.08
CA ALA A 298 3.66 6.69 -5.79
C ALA A 298 4.72 5.64 -5.49
N ASN A 299 4.30 4.40 -5.61
CA ASN A 299 5.17 3.24 -5.81
C ASN A 299 4.76 2.56 -7.13
N PRO A 300 5.14 3.14 -8.30
CA PRO A 300 4.71 2.61 -9.59
C PRO A 300 5.33 1.24 -9.89
N PRO A 301 4.74 0.45 -10.80
CA PRO A 301 5.29 -0.86 -11.18
C PRO A 301 6.69 -0.69 -11.80
N PHE A 302 7.71 -1.34 -11.19
CA PHE A 302 9.11 -1.16 -11.58
C PHE A 302 9.39 -1.67 -12.99
N SER A 303 9.95 -0.79 -13.82
CA SER A 303 10.35 -1.11 -15.20
C SER A 303 9.22 -1.72 -16.05
N ALA A 304 7.98 -1.32 -15.83
CA ALA A 304 6.85 -1.72 -16.64
C ALA A 304 6.98 -1.25 -18.09
N ALA A 305 6.44 -2.02 -19.01
CA ALA A 305 6.31 -1.58 -20.39
C ALA A 305 5.09 -0.64 -20.54
N TRP A 306 5.18 0.34 -21.45
CA TRP A 306 4.10 1.23 -21.83
C TRP A 306 4.09 1.42 -23.36
N SER A 307 3.07 2.07 -23.91
CA SER A 307 2.97 2.18 -25.36
C SER A 307 4.07 3.05 -25.98
N ALA A 308 4.48 4.11 -25.29
CA ALA A 308 5.35 5.16 -25.82
C ALA A 308 4.91 5.61 -27.23
N ALA A 309 3.60 5.75 -27.42
CA ALA A 309 2.99 6.06 -28.70
C ALA A 309 3.38 7.45 -29.19
N GLU A 310 3.36 7.68 -30.52
CA GLU A 310 3.74 8.95 -31.12
C GLU A 310 2.90 10.14 -30.61
N LYS A 311 1.63 9.90 -30.21
CA LYS A 311 0.77 10.93 -29.60
C LYS A 311 1.42 11.63 -28.42
N PHE A 312 2.23 10.92 -27.65
CA PHE A 312 2.89 11.42 -26.44
C PHE A 312 4.06 12.38 -26.72
N ASN A 313 4.54 12.49 -27.97
CA ASN A 313 5.53 13.51 -28.32
C ASN A 313 4.95 14.93 -28.24
N ASN A 314 3.62 15.08 -28.25
CA ASN A 314 2.93 16.36 -28.11
C ASN A 314 2.14 16.47 -26.81
N ASP A 315 2.22 15.47 -25.93
CA ASP A 315 1.57 15.46 -24.62
C ASP A 315 2.40 16.28 -23.64
N ASP A 316 1.79 17.26 -22.98
CA ASP A 316 2.46 18.18 -22.06
C ASP A 316 3.11 17.50 -20.87
N ARG A 317 2.65 16.30 -20.51
CA ARG A 317 3.26 15.47 -19.45
C ARG A 317 4.66 15.02 -19.85
N PHE A 318 4.92 14.66 -21.11
CA PHE A 318 6.12 13.94 -21.56
C PHE A 318 7.01 14.72 -22.53
N SER A 319 6.45 15.65 -23.30
CA SER A 319 7.14 16.30 -24.41
C SER A 319 8.25 17.26 -24.01
N LYS A 320 8.18 17.85 -22.80
CA LYS A 320 9.06 18.93 -22.34
C LYS A 320 10.55 18.54 -22.25
N ALA A 321 10.84 17.26 -22.08
CA ALA A 321 12.22 16.73 -22.06
C ALA A 321 12.78 16.47 -23.46
N GLY A 322 11.98 16.63 -24.53
CA GLY A 322 12.35 16.41 -25.94
C GLY A 322 12.56 14.94 -26.33
N VAL A 323 12.25 14.01 -25.44
CA VAL A 323 12.34 12.55 -25.67
C VAL A 323 11.39 11.83 -24.73
N LEU A 324 10.76 10.75 -25.21
CA LEU A 324 9.94 9.89 -24.40
C LEU A 324 10.79 8.90 -23.58
N ALA A 325 10.26 8.46 -22.44
CA ALA A 325 10.81 7.32 -21.69
C ALA A 325 10.80 6.05 -22.57
N PRO A 326 11.74 5.10 -22.35
CA PRO A 326 11.80 3.89 -23.16
C PRO A 326 10.52 3.08 -23.08
N LYS A 327 10.04 2.55 -24.23
CA LYS A 327 8.85 1.69 -24.29
C LYS A 327 8.89 0.50 -23.32
N SER A 328 10.07 -0.03 -23.05
CA SER A 328 10.27 -1.18 -22.14
C SER A 328 10.45 -0.79 -20.67
N LYS A 329 10.44 0.52 -20.34
CA LYS A 329 10.69 1.04 -18.99
C LYS A 329 9.99 2.37 -18.78
N ALA A 330 8.80 2.30 -18.23
CA ALA A 330 7.94 3.45 -17.98
C ALA A 330 8.35 4.29 -16.75
N ASP A 331 9.41 3.91 -16.03
CA ASP A 331 9.80 4.57 -14.77
C ASP A 331 9.77 6.10 -14.88
N TYR A 332 10.43 6.66 -15.91
CA TYR A 332 10.42 8.12 -16.13
C TYR A 332 9.10 8.64 -16.72
N ALA A 333 8.26 7.82 -17.35
CA ALA A 333 6.94 8.27 -17.77
C ALA A 333 6.07 8.56 -16.54
N PHE A 334 6.07 7.67 -15.54
CA PHE A 334 5.39 7.93 -14.27
C PHE A 334 5.94 9.15 -13.54
N ILE A 335 7.28 9.28 -13.45
CA ILE A 335 7.91 10.45 -12.81
C ILE A 335 7.49 11.76 -13.50
N LEU A 336 7.50 11.81 -14.83
CA LEU A 336 7.10 13.00 -15.59
C LEU A 336 5.61 13.30 -15.43
N HIS A 337 4.74 12.28 -15.43
CA HIS A 337 3.31 12.42 -15.15
C HIS A 337 3.08 13.01 -13.74
N MET A 338 3.72 12.47 -12.72
CA MET A 338 3.64 12.99 -11.35
C MET A 338 4.11 14.45 -11.25
N ILE A 339 5.20 14.80 -11.94
CA ILE A 339 5.72 16.18 -12.00
C ILE A 339 4.72 17.11 -12.69
N HIS A 340 4.03 16.63 -13.75
CA HIS A 340 3.02 17.41 -14.43
C HIS A 340 1.91 17.82 -13.46
N HIS A 341 1.41 16.90 -12.68
CA HIS A 341 0.34 17.11 -11.71
C HIS A 341 0.78 17.72 -10.38
N LEU A 342 2.07 17.92 -10.15
CA LEU A 342 2.55 18.60 -8.95
C LEU A 342 2.33 20.10 -9.07
N ASN A 343 1.69 20.74 -8.09
CA ASN A 343 1.58 22.20 -8.08
C ASN A 343 2.93 22.86 -7.68
N GLU A 344 3.06 24.18 -7.87
CA GLU A 344 4.33 24.89 -7.70
C GLU A 344 4.90 24.77 -6.26
N GLY A 345 4.05 24.81 -5.23
CA GLY A 345 4.44 24.64 -3.83
C GLY A 345 4.41 23.19 -3.35
N GLY A 346 4.10 22.24 -4.24
CA GLY A 346 3.92 20.84 -3.94
C GLY A 346 5.23 20.09 -3.70
N THR A 347 5.10 18.90 -3.10
CA THR A 347 6.21 17.95 -2.95
C THR A 347 5.79 16.60 -3.49
N MET A 348 6.62 16.01 -4.34
CA MET A 348 6.45 14.65 -4.86
C MET A 348 7.48 13.72 -4.23
N ALA A 349 7.08 12.51 -3.89
CA ALA A 349 7.99 11.41 -3.51
C ALA A 349 7.59 10.13 -4.23
N CYS A 350 8.52 9.57 -5.00
CA CYS A 350 8.29 8.39 -5.85
C CYS A 350 9.31 7.29 -5.54
N VAL A 351 8.84 6.07 -5.31
CA VAL A 351 9.72 4.89 -5.26
C VAL A 351 10.12 4.49 -6.66
N ALA A 352 11.40 4.24 -6.86
CA ALA A 352 11.93 3.84 -8.15
C ALA A 352 13.09 2.83 -8.02
N PRO A 353 13.33 1.97 -9.02
CA PRO A 353 14.50 1.10 -9.04
C PRO A 353 15.78 1.95 -9.25
N HIS A 354 16.90 1.57 -8.62
CA HIS A 354 18.16 2.31 -8.74
C HIS A 354 18.60 2.60 -10.18
N GLY A 355 18.16 1.79 -11.14
CA GLY A 355 18.48 1.97 -12.54
C GLY A 355 18.14 3.37 -13.10
N VAL A 356 17.07 4.01 -12.60
CA VAL A 356 16.67 5.36 -13.04
C VAL A 356 17.73 6.42 -12.72
N LEU A 357 18.59 6.17 -11.74
CA LEU A 357 19.61 7.10 -11.29
C LEU A 357 20.78 7.22 -12.27
N PHE A 358 21.06 6.16 -13.07
CA PHE A 358 22.29 6.11 -13.88
C PHE A 358 22.11 5.59 -15.32
N ARG A 359 20.97 4.97 -15.67
CA ARG A 359 20.75 4.53 -17.05
C ARG A 359 20.88 5.71 -18.02
N GLY A 360 21.51 5.44 -19.17
CA GLY A 360 21.77 6.42 -20.23
C GLY A 360 20.60 6.59 -21.22
N ALA A 361 20.91 6.94 -22.48
CA ALA A 361 19.96 7.15 -23.58
C ALA A 361 18.84 8.15 -23.21
N SER A 362 17.57 7.82 -23.49
CA SER A 362 16.44 8.72 -23.21
C SER A 362 16.26 9.02 -21.72
N GLU A 363 16.47 8.04 -20.84
CA GLU A 363 16.38 8.26 -19.39
C GLU A 363 17.43 9.25 -18.88
N GLY A 364 18.68 9.17 -19.40
CA GLY A 364 19.73 10.14 -19.10
C GLY A 364 19.39 11.56 -19.57
N LYS A 365 18.76 11.72 -20.75
CA LYS A 365 18.30 13.02 -21.25
C LYS A 365 17.20 13.63 -20.39
N ILE A 366 16.21 12.81 -19.99
CA ILE A 366 15.12 13.25 -19.11
C ILE A 366 15.69 13.67 -17.75
N ARG A 367 16.56 12.86 -17.16
CA ARG A 367 17.21 13.15 -15.88
C ARG A 367 18.00 14.46 -15.94
N ARG A 368 18.82 14.65 -16.97
CA ARG A 368 19.55 15.90 -17.21
C ARG A 368 18.62 17.10 -17.34
N PHE A 369 17.50 16.96 -18.09
CA PHE A 369 16.48 18.02 -18.22
C PHE A 369 15.89 18.40 -16.86
N LEU A 370 15.52 17.42 -16.02
CA LEU A 370 14.94 17.66 -14.70
C LEU A 370 15.91 18.36 -13.73
N ILE A 371 17.22 18.14 -13.88
CA ILE A 371 18.25 18.74 -13.02
C ILE A 371 18.71 20.08 -13.61
N GLU A 372 19.26 20.07 -14.82
CA GLU A 372 19.93 21.23 -15.43
C GLU A 372 18.96 22.34 -15.82
N LYS A 373 17.80 21.98 -16.41
CA LYS A 373 16.83 22.97 -16.94
C LYS A 373 15.73 23.32 -15.95
N LYS A 374 15.39 22.41 -15.06
CA LYS A 374 14.25 22.58 -14.15
C LYS A 374 14.65 22.69 -12.68
N ASN A 375 15.79 22.15 -12.30
CA ASN A 375 16.23 22.05 -10.90
C ASN A 375 15.13 21.48 -9.98
N TYR A 376 14.46 20.41 -10.40
CA TYR A 376 13.33 19.86 -9.66
C TYR A 376 13.72 18.75 -8.66
N ILE A 377 14.85 18.07 -8.85
CA ILE A 377 15.29 16.98 -7.96
C ILE A 377 15.76 17.56 -6.62
N ASP A 378 15.05 17.26 -5.55
CA ASP A 378 15.33 17.75 -4.19
C ASP A 378 16.20 16.79 -3.37
N ALA A 379 15.87 15.49 -3.41
CA ALA A 379 16.63 14.46 -2.72
C ALA A 379 16.56 13.11 -3.42
N ILE A 380 17.58 12.28 -3.19
CA ILE A 380 17.66 10.87 -3.57
C ILE A 380 17.94 10.06 -2.29
N ILE A 381 17.07 9.14 -1.93
CA ILE A 381 17.17 8.35 -0.71
C ILE A 381 17.23 6.87 -1.10
N GLY A 382 18.37 6.23 -0.88
CA GLY A 382 18.57 4.80 -1.10
C GLY A 382 17.91 3.99 0.02
N LEU A 383 17.07 3.02 -0.34
CA LEU A 383 16.43 2.13 0.60
C LEU A 383 17.17 0.78 0.68
N PRO A 384 17.04 0.03 1.79
CA PRO A 384 17.58 -1.31 1.88
C PRO A 384 17.03 -2.23 0.78
N ALA A 385 17.88 -3.13 0.28
CA ALA A 385 17.42 -4.17 -0.63
C ALA A 385 16.42 -5.11 0.08
N ASN A 386 15.63 -5.86 -0.69
CA ASN A 386 14.71 -6.88 -0.15
C ASN A 386 13.69 -6.33 0.87
N ILE A 387 13.23 -5.09 0.68
CA ILE A 387 12.20 -4.44 1.51
C ILE A 387 10.79 -4.68 0.93
N PHE A 388 10.68 -4.73 -0.40
CA PHE A 388 9.42 -4.94 -1.10
C PHE A 388 9.09 -6.41 -1.27
N TYR A 389 7.80 -6.74 -1.22
CA TYR A 389 7.35 -8.11 -1.45
C TYR A 389 7.66 -8.56 -2.88
N GLY A 390 8.12 -9.79 -3.03
CA GLY A 390 8.34 -10.43 -4.33
C GLY A 390 9.54 -9.92 -5.14
N THR A 391 10.32 -8.95 -4.63
CA THR A 391 11.54 -8.47 -5.28
C THR A 391 12.67 -8.23 -4.27
N SER A 392 13.90 -8.55 -4.68
CA SER A 392 15.12 -8.23 -3.92
C SER A 392 15.86 -7.01 -4.47
N ILE A 393 15.28 -6.33 -5.48
CA ILE A 393 15.93 -5.20 -6.16
C ILE A 393 16.09 -4.03 -5.18
N PRO A 394 17.29 -3.41 -5.08
CA PRO A 394 17.45 -2.18 -4.33
C PRO A 394 16.67 -1.05 -5.00
N THR A 395 15.99 -0.25 -4.19
CA THR A 395 15.14 0.86 -4.61
C THR A 395 15.58 2.16 -3.97
N CYS A 396 15.12 3.26 -4.53
CA CYS A 396 15.32 4.59 -3.96
C CYS A 396 14.00 5.37 -3.97
N ILE A 397 13.94 6.41 -3.14
CA ILE A 397 12.91 7.45 -3.21
C ILE A 397 13.51 8.65 -3.93
N ILE A 398 12.83 9.12 -4.97
CA ILE A 398 13.12 10.37 -5.67
C ILE A 398 12.18 11.42 -5.14
N VAL A 399 12.73 12.49 -4.57
CA VAL A 399 11.95 13.63 -4.07
C VAL A 399 12.08 14.79 -5.03
N VAL A 400 10.95 15.37 -5.42
CA VAL A 400 10.85 16.48 -6.38
C VAL A 400 10.09 17.64 -5.76
N LYS A 401 10.56 18.84 -6.01
CA LYS A 401 9.89 20.13 -5.71
C LYS A 401 10.07 21.07 -6.89
N LYS A 402 9.00 21.79 -7.28
CA LYS A 402 9.09 22.82 -8.33
C LYS A 402 9.62 24.15 -7.79
N CYS A 403 9.43 24.43 -6.51
CA CYS A 403 9.76 25.70 -5.84
C CYS A 403 11.23 25.83 -5.37
N ARG A 404 12.13 25.00 -5.92
CA ARG A 404 13.57 25.06 -5.57
C ARG A 404 14.23 26.32 -6.11
N LYS A 405 15.23 26.83 -5.39
CA LYS A 405 16.07 27.94 -5.83
C LYS A 405 17.21 27.44 -6.71
N ASP A 406 17.77 28.30 -7.53
CA ASP A 406 18.81 27.94 -8.50
C ASP A 406 20.10 27.39 -7.86
N ASP A 407 20.36 27.71 -6.61
CA ASP A 407 21.54 27.31 -5.83
C ASP A 407 21.25 26.20 -4.82
N ASP A 408 20.02 25.67 -4.78
CA ASP A 408 19.68 24.58 -3.86
C ASP A 408 20.45 23.29 -4.19
N ASN A 409 21.09 22.71 -3.19
CA ASN A 409 21.81 21.43 -3.29
C ASN A 409 20.83 20.25 -3.36
N ILE A 410 21.27 19.15 -3.99
CA ILE A 410 20.54 17.87 -3.98
C ILE A 410 21.03 17.04 -2.78
N LEU A 411 20.11 16.60 -1.94
CA LEU A 411 20.44 15.75 -0.80
C LEU A 411 20.46 14.27 -1.22
N PHE A 412 21.57 13.61 -0.96
CA PHE A 412 21.72 12.16 -1.10
C PHE A 412 21.73 11.51 0.29
N ILE A 413 20.91 10.47 0.48
CA ILE A 413 20.88 9.66 1.70
C ILE A 413 21.08 8.20 1.32
N ASP A 414 22.07 7.54 1.89
CA ASP A 414 22.24 6.09 1.78
C ASP A 414 21.71 5.39 3.03
N ALA A 415 20.45 4.96 2.98
CA ALA A 415 19.82 4.16 4.03
C ALA A 415 19.87 2.65 3.75
N SER A 416 20.73 2.21 2.84
CA SER A 416 20.82 0.80 2.42
C SER A 416 21.17 -0.16 3.55
N LYS A 417 21.79 0.32 4.63
CA LYS A 417 22.15 -0.45 5.84
C LYS A 417 21.15 -0.28 6.99
N GLU A 418 20.13 0.56 6.86
CA GLU A 418 19.14 0.87 7.90
C GLU A 418 18.01 -0.15 7.90
N PHE A 419 18.25 -1.35 8.42
CA PHE A 419 17.21 -2.38 8.51
C PHE A 419 17.51 -3.42 9.58
N GLU A 420 16.46 -4.10 9.99
CA GLU A 420 16.55 -5.37 10.72
C GLU A 420 16.29 -6.51 9.75
N LYS A 421 17.17 -7.52 9.77
CA LYS A 421 16.99 -8.72 8.95
C LYS A 421 15.98 -9.66 9.60
N ILE A 422 14.86 -9.90 8.94
CA ILE A 422 13.90 -10.94 9.30
C ILE A 422 14.02 -12.14 8.35
N LYS A 423 13.33 -13.26 8.64
CA LYS A 423 13.53 -14.53 7.92
C LYS A 423 13.48 -14.44 6.39
N THR A 424 12.59 -13.64 5.84
CA THR A 424 12.31 -13.57 4.40
C THR A 424 12.57 -12.21 3.77
N GLN A 425 12.71 -11.16 4.59
CA GLN A 425 12.82 -9.76 4.14
C GLN A 425 13.70 -8.95 5.08
N ASN A 426 14.08 -7.77 4.62
CA ASN A 426 14.61 -6.71 5.46
C ASN A 426 13.44 -5.83 5.93
N LYS A 427 13.47 -5.35 7.15
CA LYS A 427 12.43 -4.52 7.73
C LYS A 427 12.99 -3.22 8.31
N LEU A 428 12.39 -2.10 7.94
CA LEU A 428 12.65 -0.81 8.59
C LEU A 428 11.98 -0.81 9.97
N ARG A 429 12.69 -0.29 10.96
CA ARG A 429 12.16 -0.05 12.29
C ARG A 429 11.88 1.44 12.48
N PRO A 430 11.08 1.84 13.50
CA PRO A 430 10.77 3.26 13.74
C PRO A 430 12.00 4.16 13.83
N GLU A 431 13.11 3.69 14.42
CA GLU A 431 14.37 4.41 14.50
C GLU A 431 15.02 4.64 13.12
N HIS A 432 14.91 3.67 12.20
CA HIS A 432 15.42 3.80 10.83
C HIS A 432 14.60 4.83 10.05
N ILE A 433 13.26 4.76 10.15
CA ILE A 433 12.35 5.73 9.53
C ILE A 433 12.66 7.14 10.04
N LYS A 434 12.74 7.29 11.37
CA LYS A 434 13.07 8.56 12.01
C LYS A 434 14.39 9.13 11.52
N LYS A 435 15.44 8.32 11.45
CA LYS A 435 16.77 8.75 10.98
C LYS A 435 16.71 9.26 9.53
N ILE A 436 16.03 8.55 8.64
CA ILE A 436 15.87 8.96 7.24
C ILE A 436 15.12 10.28 7.15
N VAL A 437 13.97 10.38 7.82
CA VAL A 437 13.08 11.55 7.76
C VAL A 437 13.72 12.77 8.41
N ASP A 438 14.35 12.62 9.57
CA ASP A 438 15.04 13.74 10.24
C ASP A 438 16.23 14.24 9.40
N THR A 439 17.03 13.34 8.81
CA THR A 439 18.11 13.72 7.92
C THR A 439 17.60 14.51 6.71
N TYR A 440 16.45 14.09 6.14
CA TYR A 440 15.82 14.83 5.04
C TYR A 440 15.31 16.21 5.48
N ARG A 441 14.62 16.30 6.62
CA ARG A 441 14.07 17.55 7.16
C ARG A 441 15.14 18.58 7.51
N GLU A 442 16.18 18.12 8.16
CA GLU A 442 17.31 18.96 8.61
C GLU A 442 18.29 19.26 7.47
N ARG A 443 18.19 18.57 6.32
CA ARG A 443 19.16 18.58 5.21
C ARG A 443 20.58 18.39 5.72
N LYS A 444 20.74 17.40 6.60
CA LYS A 444 21.96 17.20 7.36
C LYS A 444 22.97 16.39 6.57
N GLU A 445 24.22 16.85 6.56
CA GLU A 445 25.36 16.09 6.06
C GLU A 445 25.90 15.20 7.18
N ILE A 446 25.97 13.90 6.92
CA ILE A 446 26.42 12.89 7.88
C ILE A 446 27.41 11.97 7.16
N GLU A 447 28.62 11.86 7.73
CA GLU A 447 29.66 11.00 7.18
C GLU A 447 29.16 9.58 6.94
N LYS A 448 29.45 9.02 5.75
CA LYS A 448 29.05 7.68 5.30
C LYS A 448 27.54 7.42 5.23
N TYR A 449 26.71 8.47 5.33
CA TYR A 449 25.25 8.33 5.33
C TYR A 449 24.54 9.34 4.45
N SER A 450 24.89 10.62 4.49
CA SER A 450 24.24 11.65 3.67
C SER A 450 25.19 12.73 3.20
N HIS A 451 24.94 13.27 2.00
CA HIS A 451 25.72 14.31 1.37
C HIS A 451 24.85 15.34 0.65
N LEU A 452 25.22 16.62 0.76
CA LEU A 452 24.58 17.73 0.07
C LEU A 452 25.39 18.09 -1.19
N ALA A 453 25.07 17.46 -2.31
CA ALA A 453 25.75 17.69 -3.57
C ALA A 453 25.32 19.01 -4.21
N THR A 454 26.29 19.84 -4.61
CA THR A 454 26.01 21.02 -5.40
C THR A 454 25.61 20.64 -6.84
N LEU A 455 24.88 21.52 -7.53
CA LEU A 455 24.53 21.29 -8.94
C LEU A 455 25.77 21.14 -9.83
N GLN A 456 26.88 21.82 -9.48
CA GLN A 456 28.15 21.66 -10.19
C GLN A 456 28.75 20.27 -10.00
N GLU A 457 28.75 19.75 -8.78
CA GLU A 457 29.18 18.37 -8.49
C GLU A 457 28.37 17.34 -9.26
N VAL A 458 27.03 17.54 -9.34
CA VAL A 458 26.14 16.67 -10.11
C VAL A 458 26.44 16.77 -11.62
N ALA A 459 26.73 17.95 -12.13
CA ALA A 459 27.12 18.15 -13.52
C ALA A 459 28.48 17.48 -13.83
N ASP A 460 29.48 17.60 -12.93
CA ASP A 460 30.78 16.95 -13.04
C ASP A 460 30.68 15.41 -13.03
N ASN A 461 29.63 14.88 -12.40
CA ASN A 461 29.24 13.46 -12.43
C ASN A 461 28.34 13.09 -13.64
N ASP A 462 28.27 13.94 -14.68
CA ASP A 462 27.45 13.75 -15.89
C ASP A 462 25.96 13.49 -15.57
N TYR A 463 25.42 14.19 -14.58
CA TYR A 463 24.03 14.05 -14.09
C TYR A 463 23.66 12.62 -13.68
N ASN A 464 24.65 11.83 -13.32
CA ASN A 464 24.47 10.50 -12.77
C ASN A 464 24.18 10.62 -11.27
N LEU A 465 23.01 10.16 -10.83
CA LEU A 465 22.54 10.27 -9.45
C LEU A 465 22.82 9.00 -8.63
N ASN A 466 23.70 8.11 -9.09
CA ASN A 466 24.02 6.88 -8.34
C ASN A 466 24.63 7.23 -6.99
N ILE A 467 23.95 6.83 -5.90
CA ILE A 467 24.23 7.26 -4.52
C ILE A 467 25.70 7.06 -4.11
N PRO A 468 26.37 5.92 -4.41
CA PRO A 468 27.79 5.74 -4.06
C PRO A 468 28.78 6.73 -4.69
N ARG A 469 28.35 7.57 -5.64
CA ARG A 469 29.17 8.66 -6.17
C ARG A 469 29.22 9.89 -5.26
N TYR A 470 28.26 9.98 -4.34
CA TYR A 470 28.06 11.13 -3.44
C TYR A 470 28.24 10.75 -1.97
N VAL A 471 27.84 9.53 -1.61
CA VAL A 471 27.97 9.01 -0.25
C VAL A 471 28.93 7.82 -0.28
N ASP A 472 30.14 8.04 0.22
CA ASP A 472 31.15 6.97 0.34
C ASP A 472 30.88 6.15 1.61
N THR A 473 30.32 4.97 1.44
CA THR A 473 30.04 4.02 2.53
C THR A 473 31.16 2.99 2.73
N PHE A 474 32.33 3.19 2.07
CA PHE A 474 33.45 2.28 2.19
C PHE A 474 33.99 2.27 3.64
N GLU A 475 34.05 1.11 4.23
CA GLU A 475 34.74 0.86 5.49
C GLU A 475 36.08 0.21 5.14
N GLU A 476 37.20 0.83 5.55
CA GLU A 476 38.47 0.17 5.46
C GLU A 476 38.39 -1.11 6.31
N GLU A 477 38.60 -2.26 5.66
CA GLU A 477 38.73 -3.51 6.38
C GLU A 477 39.94 -3.40 7.31
N GLU A 478 39.77 -3.76 8.57
CA GLU A 478 40.91 -3.83 9.49
C GLU A 478 41.98 -4.72 8.85
N PRO A 479 43.23 -4.26 8.77
CA PRO A 479 44.31 -5.03 8.14
C PRO A 479 44.43 -6.38 8.87
N ILE A 480 44.18 -7.46 8.14
CA ILE A 480 44.30 -8.81 8.68
C ILE A 480 45.73 -9.03 9.14
N ASP A 481 45.95 -9.21 10.42
CA ASP A 481 47.23 -9.64 10.96
C ASP A 481 47.53 -11.08 10.51
N ILE A 482 48.25 -11.16 9.36
CA ILE A 482 48.60 -12.45 8.72
C ILE A 482 49.38 -13.32 9.72
N HIS A 483 50.19 -12.74 10.60
CA HIS A 483 50.96 -13.50 11.59
C HIS A 483 50.05 -14.12 12.66
N ALA A 484 49.05 -13.36 13.12
CA ALA A 484 48.07 -13.88 14.07
C ALA A 484 47.21 -15.02 13.46
N VAL A 485 46.72 -14.82 12.25
CA VAL A 485 45.96 -15.84 11.49
C VAL A 485 46.80 -17.08 11.21
N MET A 486 48.03 -16.93 10.79
CA MET A 486 48.95 -18.08 10.56
C MET A 486 49.25 -18.83 11.84
N LYS A 487 49.33 -18.16 13.01
CA LYS A 487 49.50 -18.81 14.29
C LYS A 487 48.23 -19.60 14.67
N GLU A 488 47.07 -19.00 14.48
CA GLU A 488 45.77 -19.68 14.76
C GLU A 488 45.58 -20.93 13.87
N ILE A 489 45.94 -20.85 12.59
CA ILE A 489 45.94 -21.99 11.67
C ILE A 489 46.82 -23.10 12.20
N LYS A 490 48.08 -22.82 12.60
CA LYS A 490 48.96 -23.83 13.17
C LYS A 490 48.45 -24.45 14.48
N ASP A 491 47.83 -23.65 15.35
CA ASP A 491 47.22 -24.14 16.59
C ASP A 491 46.01 -25.05 16.30
N LEU A 492 45.20 -24.71 15.29
CA LEU A 492 44.06 -25.53 14.84
C LEU A 492 44.52 -26.83 14.16
N GLU A 493 45.59 -26.79 13.36
CA GLU A 493 46.20 -27.99 12.75
C GLU A 493 46.77 -28.93 13.81
N ALA A 494 47.41 -28.41 14.86
CA ALA A 494 47.90 -29.20 16.00
C ALA A 494 46.74 -29.85 16.76
N LYS A 495 45.67 -29.13 17.05
CA LYS A 495 44.45 -29.67 17.68
C LYS A 495 43.80 -30.75 16.83
N ARG A 496 43.72 -30.52 15.51
CA ARG A 496 43.20 -31.52 14.57
C ARG A 496 44.02 -32.81 14.60
N ALA A 497 45.35 -32.69 14.53
CA ALA A 497 46.24 -33.86 14.60
C ALA A 497 46.13 -34.66 15.90
N ASP A 498 45.84 -33.97 17.03
CA ASP A 498 45.60 -34.65 18.32
C ASP A 498 44.22 -35.34 18.35
N LEU A 499 43.18 -34.70 17.79
CA LEU A 499 41.86 -35.32 17.65
C LEU A 499 41.87 -36.52 16.70
N ASP A 500 42.60 -36.43 15.60
CA ASP A 500 42.76 -37.55 14.66
C ASP A 500 43.40 -38.76 15.35
N LYS A 501 44.45 -38.55 16.19
CA LYS A 501 45.04 -39.62 17.03
C LYS A 501 44.05 -40.24 18.01
N GLN A 502 43.22 -39.40 18.65
CA GLN A 502 42.21 -39.91 19.58
C GLN A 502 41.13 -40.71 18.84
N ILE A 503 40.73 -40.29 17.66
CA ILE A 503 39.80 -41.01 16.80
C ILE A 503 40.40 -42.37 16.42
N ASP A 504 41.69 -42.43 16.00
CA ASP A 504 42.38 -43.69 15.66
C ASP A 504 42.40 -44.67 16.82
N VAL A 505 42.66 -44.17 18.04
CA VAL A 505 42.60 -44.98 19.26
C VAL A 505 41.20 -45.57 19.50
N TYR A 506 40.16 -44.78 19.26
CA TYR A 506 38.78 -45.26 19.43
C TYR A 506 38.39 -46.24 18.31
N LEU A 507 38.79 -45.99 17.07
CA LEU A 507 38.54 -46.90 15.94
C LEU A 507 39.22 -48.25 16.16
N LYS A 508 40.46 -48.27 16.67
CA LYS A 508 41.17 -49.51 17.05
C LYS A 508 40.44 -50.26 18.16
N LYS A 509 39.96 -49.56 19.21
CA LYS A 509 39.16 -50.17 20.28
C LYS A 509 37.85 -50.78 19.79
N LEU A 510 37.28 -50.24 18.74
CA LEU A 510 36.04 -50.72 18.14
C LEU A 510 36.28 -51.82 17.07
N GLY A 511 37.55 -52.13 16.76
CA GLY A 511 37.89 -53.11 15.72
C GLY A 511 37.57 -52.68 14.31
N LEU A 512 37.49 -51.39 14.03
CA LEU A 512 37.15 -50.81 12.74
C LEU A 512 38.39 -50.46 11.88
N VAL A 513 39.60 -50.47 12.49
CA VAL A 513 40.90 -50.26 11.84
C VAL A 513 41.94 -51.13 12.54
N GLU A 514 42.89 -51.71 11.77
CA GLU A 514 44.01 -52.51 12.32
C GLU A 514 45.06 -51.70 13.11
#